data_ad35683bf0172b0dddd1aae4019338ef
#
_entry.id   ad35683bf0172b0dddd1aae4019338ef
#
_cell.length_a   1.000
_cell.length_b   1.000
_cell.length_c   1.000
_cell.angle_alpha   90.00
_cell.angle_beta   90.00
_cell.angle_gamma   90.00
#
_symmetry.space_group_name_H-M   'P 1'
#
loop_
_entity.id
_entity.type
_entity.pdbx_description
1 polymer ?
#
loop_
_entity_poly.entity_id
_entity_poly.type
_entity_poly.pdbx_seq_one_letter_code
_entity_poly.pdbx_strand_id
1 'polypeptide(L)'
;MSYTAEQLSDLEEIRRLSAVYARGLDRFDMEEVMQIFAVDSVFDATPVGMDEYKGVDAIRDFFVHNQEVMNDQMHLFGNFVIDLQSPTQARGTSYLFQDGHLKSGAQVTTSCLNEDEYEKRDGQWYVVRRACVGLMPMVGNDSYQE
;
A
#
# COMPACT_ATOMS: atom_id res chain seq x y z
N MET A 1 -16.52 10.65 19.78
CA MET A 1 -15.26 9.95 20.14
C MET A 1 -14.17 11.03 20.28
N SER A 2 -13.41 11.00 21.37
CA SER A 2 -12.31 11.92 21.57
C SER A 2 -11.01 11.14 21.67
N TYR A 3 -9.95 11.67 21.02
CA TYR A 3 -8.62 11.10 21.04
C TYR A 3 -7.70 11.90 21.95
N THR A 4 -6.73 11.22 22.56
CA THR A 4 -5.61 11.89 23.22
C THR A 4 -4.66 12.48 22.17
N ALA A 5 -3.76 13.37 22.58
CA ALA A 5 -2.73 13.92 21.68
C ALA A 5 -1.82 12.81 21.10
N GLU A 6 -1.49 11.81 21.92
CA GLU A 6 -0.71 10.64 21.46
C GLU A 6 -1.47 9.84 20.40
N GLN A 7 -2.76 9.55 20.63
CA GLN A 7 -3.59 8.85 19.65
C GLN A 7 -3.74 9.63 18.34
N LEU A 8 -3.84 10.95 18.40
CA LEU A 8 -3.87 11.79 17.19
C LEU A 8 -2.55 11.72 16.43
N SER A 9 -1.42 11.72 17.15
CA SER A 9 -0.10 11.53 16.55
C SER A 9 0.00 10.17 15.87
N ASP A 10 -0.42 9.10 16.53
CA ASP A 10 -0.42 7.74 15.98
C ASP A 10 -1.29 7.66 14.71
N LEU A 11 -2.48 8.22 14.73
CA LEU A 11 -3.37 8.23 13.55
C LEU A 11 -2.73 8.97 12.37
N GLU A 12 -2.08 10.10 12.61
CA GLU A 12 -1.40 10.86 11.55
C GLU A 12 -0.17 10.11 11.01
N GLU A 13 0.62 9.48 11.87
CA GLU A 13 1.74 8.64 11.44
C GLU A 13 1.27 7.48 10.57
N ILE A 14 0.19 6.81 10.95
CA ILE A 14 -0.39 5.71 10.17
C ILE A 14 -0.86 6.20 8.78
N ARG A 15 -1.58 7.33 8.73
CA ARG A 15 -2.00 7.91 7.44
C ARG A 15 -0.81 8.26 6.55
N ARG A 16 0.26 8.78 7.16
CA ARG A 16 1.49 9.14 6.45
C ARG A 16 2.14 7.94 5.75
N LEU A 17 2.03 6.73 6.29
CA LEU A 17 2.61 5.53 5.67
C LEU A 17 2.14 5.35 4.22
N SER A 18 0.83 5.44 3.97
CA SER A 18 0.29 5.30 2.61
C SER A 18 0.68 6.47 1.70
N ALA A 19 0.78 7.68 2.22
CA ALA A 19 1.23 8.84 1.44
C ALA A 19 2.70 8.71 0.99
N VAL A 20 3.56 8.26 1.89
CA VAL A 20 4.99 8.01 1.61
C VAL A 20 5.14 6.86 0.60
N TYR A 21 4.41 5.78 0.80
CA TYR A 21 4.38 4.63 -0.11
C TYR A 21 3.93 5.05 -1.52
N ALA A 22 2.84 5.80 -1.65
CA ALA A 22 2.34 6.29 -2.94
C ALA A 22 3.39 7.17 -3.64
N ARG A 23 3.99 8.10 -2.93
CA ARG A 23 5.02 8.98 -3.49
C ARG A 23 6.23 8.20 -3.95
N GLY A 24 6.66 7.20 -3.18
CA GLY A 24 7.76 6.31 -3.55
C GLY A 24 7.47 5.54 -4.85
N LEU A 25 6.27 4.98 -4.97
CA LEU A 25 5.83 4.29 -6.20
C LEU A 25 5.86 5.22 -7.41
N ASP A 26 5.25 6.41 -7.29
CA ASP A 26 5.09 7.35 -8.39
C ASP A 26 6.42 7.95 -8.85
N ARG A 27 7.39 8.01 -7.97
CA ARG A 27 8.75 8.52 -8.26
C ARG A 27 9.77 7.42 -8.53
N PHE A 28 9.35 6.16 -8.52
CA PHE A 28 10.24 5.00 -8.68
C PHE A 28 11.37 4.98 -7.63
N ASP A 29 11.06 5.41 -6.42
CA ASP A 29 11.96 5.39 -5.26
C ASP A 29 11.64 4.18 -4.37
N MET A 30 12.33 3.07 -4.62
CA MET A 30 12.10 1.80 -3.93
C MET A 30 12.35 1.89 -2.43
N GLU A 31 13.34 2.66 -2.00
CA GLU A 31 13.64 2.80 -0.57
C GLU A 31 12.49 3.53 0.15
N GLU A 32 11.88 4.52 -0.50
CA GLU A 32 10.70 5.18 0.05
C GLU A 32 9.49 4.24 0.12
N VAL A 33 9.28 3.40 -0.90
CA VAL A 33 8.21 2.39 -0.91
C VAL A 33 8.39 1.41 0.25
N MET A 34 9.58 0.88 0.43
CA MET A 34 9.83 -0.22 1.36
C MET A 34 9.88 0.20 2.82
N GLN A 35 10.11 1.47 3.13
CA GLN A 35 10.23 1.92 4.52
C GLN A 35 8.96 1.76 5.36
N ILE A 36 7.79 1.58 4.73
CA ILE A 36 6.53 1.38 5.45
C ILE A 36 6.31 -0.05 5.94
N PHE A 37 7.10 -1.00 5.43
CA PHE A 37 6.96 -2.43 5.74
C PHE A 37 7.96 -2.88 6.81
N ALA A 38 7.51 -3.75 7.71
CA ALA A 38 8.36 -4.48 8.63
C ALA A 38 8.92 -5.75 7.94
N VAL A 39 9.94 -6.36 8.56
CA VAL A 39 10.64 -7.53 7.99
C VAL A 39 9.70 -8.70 7.66
N ASP A 40 8.65 -8.90 8.43
CA ASP A 40 7.67 -9.98 8.33
C ASP A 40 6.31 -9.55 7.74
N SER A 41 6.25 -8.36 7.15
CA SER A 41 5.02 -7.84 6.54
C SER A 41 4.51 -8.75 5.44
N VAL A 42 3.18 -8.71 5.22
CA VAL A 42 2.50 -9.44 4.16
C VAL A 42 1.76 -8.47 3.25
N PHE A 43 1.98 -8.59 1.97
CA PHE A 43 1.23 -7.89 0.93
C PHE A 43 0.38 -8.90 0.18
N ASP A 44 -0.94 -8.86 0.39
CA ASP A 44 -1.89 -9.80 -0.19
C ASP A 44 -2.62 -9.15 -1.36
N ALA A 45 -2.22 -9.49 -2.57
CA ALA A 45 -2.86 -9.05 -3.80
C ALA A 45 -3.74 -10.14 -4.43
N THR A 46 -4.00 -11.24 -3.70
CA THR A 46 -4.85 -12.33 -4.21
C THR A 46 -6.28 -11.90 -4.51
N PRO A 47 -6.91 -10.95 -3.77
CA PRO A 47 -8.26 -10.49 -4.11
C PRO A 47 -8.36 -9.77 -5.46
N VAL A 48 -7.25 -9.30 -6.02
CA VAL A 48 -7.18 -8.68 -7.35
C VAL A 48 -6.50 -9.56 -8.39
N GLY A 49 -6.35 -10.85 -8.10
CA GLY A 49 -5.87 -11.86 -9.04
C GLY A 49 -4.35 -11.99 -9.15
N MET A 50 -3.62 -11.44 -8.19
CA MET A 50 -2.17 -11.60 -8.06
C MET A 50 -1.83 -12.53 -6.90
N ASP A 51 -0.59 -12.54 -6.44
CA ASP A 51 -0.12 -13.42 -5.38
C ASP A 51 -0.17 -12.78 -3.98
N GLU A 52 0.10 -13.58 -2.96
CA GLU A 52 0.41 -13.14 -1.61
C GLU A 52 1.92 -13.13 -1.43
N TYR A 53 2.46 -11.97 -1.06
CA TYR A 53 3.91 -11.77 -0.88
C TYR A 53 4.22 -11.69 0.62
N LYS A 54 4.98 -12.65 1.13
CA LYS A 54 5.31 -12.79 2.55
C LYS A 54 6.75 -12.40 2.82
N GLY A 55 6.91 -11.42 3.71
CA GLY A 55 8.20 -10.88 4.09
C GLY A 55 8.65 -9.73 3.18
N VAL A 56 9.49 -8.88 3.75
CA VAL A 56 9.94 -7.64 3.09
C VAL A 56 10.68 -7.90 1.78
N ASP A 57 11.42 -9.01 1.68
CA ASP A 57 12.17 -9.33 0.46
C ASP A 57 11.23 -9.70 -0.70
N ALA A 58 10.21 -10.52 -0.44
CA ALA A 58 9.21 -10.86 -1.46
C ALA A 58 8.39 -9.65 -1.90
N ILE A 59 8.06 -8.76 -0.96
CA ILE A 59 7.36 -7.50 -1.26
C ILE A 59 8.25 -6.60 -2.12
N ARG A 60 9.53 -6.49 -1.78
CA ARG A 60 10.50 -5.71 -2.57
C ARG A 60 10.61 -6.23 -4.01
N ASP A 61 10.74 -7.54 -4.18
CA ASP A 61 10.85 -8.16 -5.50
C ASP A 61 9.62 -7.86 -6.37
N PHE A 62 8.43 -7.91 -5.78
CA PHE A 62 7.19 -7.52 -6.45
C PHE A 62 7.22 -6.06 -6.94
N PHE A 63 7.62 -5.13 -6.08
CA PHE A 63 7.65 -3.71 -6.46
C PHE A 63 8.81 -3.37 -7.39
N VAL A 64 9.95 -4.06 -7.31
CA VAL A 64 11.03 -3.95 -8.30
C VAL A 64 10.53 -4.33 -9.68
N HIS A 65 9.82 -5.46 -9.79
CA HIS A 65 9.19 -5.87 -11.06
C HIS A 65 8.17 -4.82 -11.55
N ASN A 66 7.34 -4.29 -10.66
CA ASN A 66 6.42 -3.20 -11.01
C ASN A 66 7.16 -2.00 -11.63
N GLN A 67 8.26 -1.57 -11.03
CA GLN A 67 9.06 -0.45 -11.57
C GLN A 67 9.67 -0.77 -12.95
N GLU A 68 10.02 -2.02 -13.19
CA GLU A 68 10.59 -2.44 -14.48
C GLU A 68 9.58 -2.35 -15.61
N VAL A 69 8.30 -2.63 -15.36
CA VAL A 69 7.26 -2.68 -16.40
C VAL A 69 6.50 -1.36 -16.57
N MET A 70 6.45 -0.51 -15.54
CA MET A 70 5.72 0.76 -15.57
C MET A 70 6.57 1.86 -16.21
N ASN A 71 5.94 2.67 -17.06
CA ASN A 71 6.51 3.90 -17.61
C ASN A 71 6.23 5.11 -16.74
N ASP A 72 4.99 5.25 -16.32
CA ASP A 72 4.51 6.29 -15.42
C ASP A 72 3.36 5.75 -14.57
N GLN A 73 3.13 6.36 -13.42
CA GLN A 73 2.01 5.98 -12.55
C GLN A 73 1.72 7.07 -11.53
N MET A 74 0.48 7.08 -11.07
CA MET A 74 0.01 7.94 -9.99
C MET A 74 -0.88 7.14 -9.05
N HIS A 75 -0.63 7.26 -7.75
CA HIS A 75 -1.43 6.64 -6.70
C HIS A 75 -2.05 7.71 -5.81
N LEU A 76 -3.35 7.59 -5.58
CA LEU A 76 -4.08 8.41 -4.62
C LEU A 76 -4.69 7.52 -3.54
N PHE A 77 -4.38 7.81 -2.29
CA PHE A 77 -5.00 7.20 -1.12
C PHE A 77 -5.94 8.19 -0.45
N GLY A 78 -7.09 7.69 0.00
CA GLY A 78 -8.05 8.52 0.70
C GLY A 78 -9.07 7.69 1.47
N ASN A 79 -10.07 8.37 2.03
CA ASN A 79 -11.16 7.74 2.77
C ASN A 79 -10.65 6.80 3.88
N PHE A 80 -9.66 7.27 4.65
CA PHE A 80 -9.07 6.48 5.73
C PHE A 80 -10.06 6.30 6.88
N VAL A 81 -10.25 5.06 7.29
CA VAL A 81 -10.87 4.71 8.56
C VAL A 81 -9.85 3.85 9.32
N ILE A 82 -9.36 4.37 10.43
CA ILE A 82 -8.30 3.73 11.23
C ILE A 82 -8.82 3.54 12.65
N ASP A 83 -8.75 2.31 13.13
CA ASP A 83 -9.13 1.91 14.47
C ASP A 83 -7.90 1.53 15.29
N LEU A 84 -7.54 2.37 16.26
CA LEU A 84 -6.50 2.06 17.23
C LEU A 84 -7.02 0.99 18.20
N GLN A 85 -6.38 -0.16 18.22
CA GLN A 85 -6.78 -1.30 19.05
C GLN A 85 -6.03 -1.32 20.39
N SER A 86 -4.81 -0.82 20.38
CA SER A 86 -3.91 -0.70 21.53
C SER A 86 -2.88 0.39 21.25
N PRO A 87 -1.99 0.71 22.19
CA PRO A 87 -0.88 1.65 21.92
C PRO A 87 0.10 1.19 20.81
N THR A 88 0.04 -0.08 20.42
CA THR A 88 0.99 -0.65 19.46
C THR A 88 0.33 -1.39 18.29
N GLN A 89 -1.01 -1.42 18.23
CA GLN A 89 -1.74 -2.13 17.18
C GLN A 89 -2.91 -1.30 16.69
N ALA A 90 -3.08 -1.30 15.38
CA ALA A 90 -4.21 -0.68 14.69
C ALA A 90 -4.58 -1.49 13.46
N ARG A 91 -5.78 -1.27 12.98
CA ARG A 91 -6.22 -1.73 11.66
C ARG A 91 -7.05 -0.64 11.00
N GLY A 92 -7.15 -0.72 9.69
CA GLY A 92 -7.94 0.28 8.98
C GLY A 92 -8.19 -0.09 7.55
N THR A 93 -8.97 0.76 6.92
CA THR A 93 -9.23 0.72 5.48
C THR A 93 -8.88 2.04 4.85
N SER A 94 -8.50 2.00 3.59
CA SER A 94 -8.31 3.18 2.75
C SER A 94 -8.68 2.88 1.31
N TYR A 95 -9.07 3.91 0.58
CA TYR A 95 -9.30 3.78 -0.86
C TYR A 95 -8.00 4.07 -1.59
N LEU A 96 -7.72 3.27 -2.61
CA LEU A 96 -6.65 3.50 -3.56
C LEU A 96 -7.25 3.71 -4.94
N PHE A 97 -6.84 4.77 -5.61
CA PHE A 97 -6.96 4.93 -7.04
C PHE A 97 -5.56 5.02 -7.66
N GLN A 98 -5.30 4.18 -8.64
CA GLN A 98 -4.03 4.16 -9.37
C GLN A 98 -4.31 4.25 -10.86
N ASP A 99 -3.57 5.08 -11.55
CA ASP A 99 -3.57 5.18 -13.01
C ASP A 99 -2.14 5.28 -13.51
N GLY A 100 -1.88 4.75 -14.70
CA GLY A 100 -0.54 4.79 -15.28
C GLY A 100 -0.45 4.03 -16.59
N HIS A 101 0.75 3.99 -17.14
CA HIS A 101 1.04 3.31 -18.39
C HIS A 101 2.21 2.35 -18.21
N LEU A 102 2.08 1.17 -18.80
CA LEU A 102 3.20 0.25 -18.99
C LEU A 102 4.16 0.80 -20.05
N LYS A 103 5.41 0.36 -20.03
CA LYS A 103 6.38 0.65 -21.09
C LYS A 103 5.93 0.17 -22.46
N SER A 104 5.05 -0.83 -22.51
CA SER A 104 4.35 -1.28 -23.74
C SER A 104 3.37 -0.25 -24.32
N GLY A 105 2.98 0.77 -23.54
CA GLY A 105 1.97 1.78 -23.89
C GLY A 105 0.56 1.44 -23.41
N ALA A 106 0.35 0.25 -22.85
CA ALA A 106 -0.95 -0.13 -22.29
C ALA A 106 -1.25 0.69 -21.02
N GLN A 107 -2.49 1.16 -20.88
CA GLN A 107 -2.95 1.84 -19.67
C GLN A 107 -3.40 0.83 -18.63
N VAL A 108 -3.05 1.09 -17.36
CA VAL A 108 -3.50 0.33 -16.20
C VAL A 108 -4.19 1.28 -15.25
N THR A 109 -5.44 0.98 -14.92
CA THR A 109 -6.22 1.73 -13.94
C THR A 109 -6.76 0.79 -12.88
N THR A 110 -6.50 1.07 -11.62
CA THR A 110 -6.89 0.25 -10.49
C THR A 110 -7.65 1.09 -9.47
N SER A 111 -8.75 0.56 -8.95
CA SER A 111 -9.41 1.10 -7.78
C SER A 111 -9.65 -0.02 -6.78
N CYS A 112 -9.14 0.14 -5.58
CA CYS A 112 -9.30 -0.86 -4.52
C CYS A 112 -9.54 -0.24 -3.15
N LEU A 113 -10.14 -1.06 -2.30
CA LEU A 113 -10.14 -0.88 -0.86
C LEU A 113 -8.92 -1.64 -0.32
N ASN A 114 -8.01 -0.94 0.34
CA ASN A 114 -6.98 -1.60 1.14
C ASN A 114 -7.54 -1.92 2.52
N GLU A 115 -7.30 -3.13 2.96
CA GLU A 115 -7.53 -3.56 4.33
C GLU A 115 -6.16 -3.77 4.97
N ASP A 116 -5.84 -2.93 5.97
CA ASP A 116 -4.50 -2.87 6.54
C ASP A 116 -4.50 -3.24 8.03
N GLU A 117 -3.45 -3.92 8.43
CA GLU A 117 -3.05 -4.09 9.82
C GLU A 117 -1.73 -3.35 10.06
N TYR A 118 -1.65 -2.65 11.18
CA TYR A 118 -0.52 -1.82 11.56
C TYR A 118 0.02 -2.22 12.92
N GLU A 119 1.34 -2.16 13.08
CA GLU A 119 2.02 -2.34 14.37
C GLU A 119 3.05 -1.25 14.59
N LYS A 120 3.13 -0.79 15.85
CA LYS A 120 4.19 0.11 16.31
C LYS A 120 5.31 -0.75 16.91
N ARG A 121 6.49 -0.66 16.30
CA ARG A 121 7.69 -1.39 16.74
C ARG A 121 8.82 -0.38 16.93
N ASP A 122 9.42 -0.39 18.10
CA ASP A 122 10.50 0.55 18.44
C ASP A 122 10.12 2.02 18.20
N GLY A 123 8.87 2.36 18.53
CA GLY A 123 8.35 3.72 18.39
C GLY A 123 7.95 4.14 16.97
N GLN A 124 7.99 3.24 16.00
CA GLN A 124 7.64 3.50 14.60
C GLN A 124 6.48 2.61 14.15
N TRP A 125 5.50 3.19 13.45
CA TRP A 125 4.41 2.44 12.84
C TRP A 125 4.82 1.83 11.51
N TYR A 126 4.33 0.61 11.27
CA TYR A 126 4.52 -0.16 10.03
C TYR A 126 3.20 -0.73 9.56
N VAL A 127 3.08 -0.90 8.25
CA VAL A 127 2.06 -1.77 7.64
C VAL A 127 2.57 -3.20 7.75
N VAL A 128 1.96 -4.01 8.62
CA VAL A 128 2.36 -5.42 8.78
C VAL A 128 1.54 -6.36 7.90
N ARG A 129 0.38 -5.92 7.47
CA ARG A 129 -0.41 -6.59 6.44
C ARG A 129 -1.19 -5.56 5.62
N ARG A 130 -1.14 -5.71 4.31
CA ARG A 130 -2.01 -4.98 3.37
C ARG A 130 -2.68 -5.98 2.45
N ALA A 131 -4.02 -5.97 2.39
CA ALA A 131 -4.79 -6.71 1.42
C ALA A 131 -5.49 -5.73 0.47
N CYS A 132 -5.36 -5.96 -0.84
CA CYS A 132 -5.99 -5.14 -1.87
C CYS A 132 -7.29 -5.80 -2.33
N VAL A 133 -8.43 -5.18 -2.04
CA VAL A 133 -9.74 -5.67 -2.46
C VAL A 133 -10.27 -4.78 -3.59
N GLY A 134 -10.51 -5.35 -4.77
CA GLY A 134 -11.01 -4.58 -5.92
C GLY A 134 -12.38 -3.98 -5.64
N LEU A 135 -12.55 -2.68 -5.94
CA LEU A 135 -13.84 -1.98 -5.85
C LEU A 135 -14.56 -1.96 -7.19
N MET A 136 -13.81 -1.88 -8.25
CA MET A 136 -14.31 -1.89 -9.63
C MET A 136 -13.41 -2.78 -10.49
N PRO A 137 -13.87 -3.26 -11.65
CA PRO A 137 -13.02 -4.01 -12.56
C PRO A 137 -11.75 -3.22 -12.90
N MET A 138 -10.60 -3.89 -12.80
CA MET A 138 -9.31 -3.31 -13.20
C MET A 138 -9.25 -3.20 -14.71
N VAL A 139 -8.85 -2.04 -15.22
CA VAL A 139 -8.64 -1.80 -16.64
C VAL A 139 -7.15 -2.07 -16.96
N GLY A 140 -6.90 -2.86 -17.99
CA GLY A 140 -5.54 -3.20 -18.42
C GLY A 140 -4.87 -4.30 -17.60
N ASN A 141 -5.64 -5.07 -16.81
CA ASN A 141 -5.09 -6.10 -15.93
C ASN A 141 -4.26 -7.16 -16.68
N ASP A 142 -4.74 -7.59 -17.86
CA ASP A 142 -4.03 -8.59 -18.67
C ASP A 142 -2.65 -8.10 -19.12
N SER A 143 -2.51 -6.78 -19.30
CA SER A 143 -1.25 -6.15 -19.68
C SER A 143 -0.27 -6.03 -18.51
N TYR A 144 -0.76 -6.10 -17.26
CA TYR A 144 0.07 -6.00 -16.06
C TYR A 144 0.87 -7.28 -15.79
N GLN A 145 0.42 -8.40 -16.36
CA GLN A 145 1.05 -9.71 -16.19
C GLN A 145 2.07 -10.03 -17.29
N GLU A 146 2.18 -9.17 -18.29
CA GLU A 146 3.18 -9.29 -19.37
C GLU A 146 4.55 -8.75 -18.90
#